data_e03b7a74b4f9e6a4770ae3258eebffb1
#
_entry.id   e03b7a74b4f9e6a4770ae3258eebffb1
#
_cell.length_a   1.000
_cell.length_b   1.000
_cell.length_c   1.000
_cell.angle_alpha   90.00
_cell.angle_beta   90.00
_cell.angle_gamma   90.00
#
_symmetry.space_group_name_H-M   'P 1'
#
loop_
_entity.id
_entity.type
_entity.pdbx_description
1 polymer ?
#
loop_
_entity_poly.entity_id
_entity_poly.type
_entity_poly.pdbx_seq_one_letter_code
_entity_poly.pdbx_strand_id
1 'polypeptide(L)'
;IPNFAVTMIVFTVIIKLLMLPLMIKQQKSMAKMSVFTPMVNEIQQKYKNNQEKMQEEMVKLQQEYGYSPTAGCLPMLVNMLVLFGMVEVVYRPVQYILGIPKDAISAACTALGIAANGAAAQTGLIEAIHAGLASGVDTGLTTEQLSSIANFNTSFLGMDMCTITGFSFSLIMIFPIIAAVT
;
A
#
# COMPACT_ATOMS: atom_id res chain seq x y z
N ILE A 1 -3.60 7.79 19.09
CA ILE A 1 -2.12 7.68 18.98
C ILE A 1 -1.67 8.91 18.21
N PRO A 2 -0.91 9.84 18.83
CA PRO A 2 -0.63 11.15 18.25
C PRO A 2 0.42 11.14 17.13
N ASN A 3 1.07 10.01 16.84
CA ASN A 3 2.12 9.91 15.84
C ASN A 3 1.65 9.09 14.63
N PHE A 4 1.70 9.70 13.44
CA PHE A 4 1.28 9.08 12.17
C PHE A 4 2.02 7.77 11.89
N ALA A 5 3.33 7.75 12.04
CA ALA A 5 4.13 6.56 11.76
C ALA A 5 3.79 5.40 12.71
N VAL A 6 3.61 5.69 14.01
CA VAL A 6 3.20 4.67 14.98
C VAL A 6 1.82 4.11 14.65
N THR A 7 0.88 4.98 14.25
CA THR A 7 -0.46 4.55 13.80
C THR A 7 -0.36 3.62 12.60
N MET A 8 0.48 3.93 11.62
CA MET A 8 0.68 3.11 10.42
C MET A 8 1.35 1.77 10.75
N ILE A 9 2.32 1.75 11.66
CA ILE A 9 2.96 0.51 12.11
C ILE A 9 1.93 -0.40 12.81
N VAL A 10 1.19 0.14 13.78
CA VAL A 10 0.16 -0.61 14.51
C VAL A 10 -0.91 -1.15 13.57
N PHE A 11 -1.41 -0.32 12.66
CA PHE A 11 -2.38 -0.72 11.65
C PHE A 11 -1.84 -1.84 10.74
N THR A 12 -0.60 -1.72 10.28
CA THR A 12 0.05 -2.74 9.44
C THR A 12 0.21 -4.06 10.19
N VAL A 13 0.62 -4.01 11.47
CA VAL A 13 0.77 -5.20 12.32
C VAL A 13 -0.57 -5.89 12.52
N ILE A 14 -1.64 -5.13 12.81
CA ILE A 14 -2.98 -5.69 13.00
C ILE A 14 -3.47 -6.38 11.72
N ILE A 15 -3.35 -5.74 10.57
CA ILE A 15 -3.73 -6.33 9.28
C ILE A 15 -2.91 -7.59 8.99
N LYS A 16 -1.60 -7.55 9.20
CA LYS A 16 -0.72 -8.70 8.99
C LYS A 16 -1.07 -9.88 9.89
N LEU A 17 -1.39 -9.62 11.16
CA LEU A 17 -1.84 -10.67 12.09
C LEU A 17 -3.19 -11.26 11.67
N LEU A 18 -4.13 -10.42 11.26
CA LEU A 18 -5.44 -10.86 10.77
C LEU A 18 -5.31 -11.72 9.49
N MET A 19 -4.37 -11.38 8.63
CA MET A 19 -4.11 -12.09 7.38
C MET A 19 -3.21 -13.33 7.56
N LEU A 20 -2.57 -13.50 8.71
CA LEU A 20 -1.61 -14.57 8.96
C LEU A 20 -2.18 -15.98 8.68
N PRO A 21 -3.41 -16.38 9.14
CA PRO A 21 -3.95 -17.68 8.83
C PRO A 21 -4.20 -17.91 7.33
N LEU A 22 -4.55 -16.84 6.60
CA LEU A 22 -4.72 -16.91 5.16
C LEU A 22 -3.37 -17.09 4.45
N MET A 23 -2.35 -16.34 4.87
CA MET A 23 -0.99 -16.44 4.33
C MET A 23 -0.38 -17.82 4.55
N ILE A 24 -0.60 -18.44 5.72
CA ILE A 24 -0.13 -19.81 5.99
C ILE A 24 -0.77 -20.82 5.02
N LYS A 25 -2.07 -20.70 4.78
CA LYS A 25 -2.76 -21.55 3.80
C LYS A 25 -2.22 -21.37 2.38
N GLN A 26 -1.96 -20.13 1.99
CA GLN A 26 -1.37 -19.79 0.69
C GLN A 26 0.04 -20.35 0.54
N GLN A 27 0.91 -20.20 1.56
CA GLN A 27 2.27 -20.75 1.54
C GLN A 27 2.28 -22.27 1.44
N LYS A 28 1.37 -22.96 2.15
CA LYS A 28 1.22 -24.42 2.02
C LYS A 28 0.80 -24.82 0.60
N SER A 29 -0.06 -24.07 -0.04
CA SER A 29 -0.46 -24.30 -1.43
C SER A 29 0.70 -24.09 -2.40
N MET A 30 1.51 -23.04 -2.19
CA MET A 30 2.71 -22.77 -3.00
C MET A 30 3.79 -23.85 -2.81
N ALA A 31 3.99 -24.33 -1.58
CA ALA A 31 4.95 -25.41 -1.31
C ALA A 31 4.56 -26.70 -2.03
N LYS A 32 3.27 -27.04 -2.11
CA LYS A 32 2.80 -28.15 -2.91
C LYS A 32 3.07 -27.94 -4.41
N MET A 33 2.90 -26.71 -4.89
CA MET A 33 3.10 -26.34 -6.28
C MET A 33 4.57 -26.47 -6.71
N SER A 34 5.52 -26.20 -5.80
CA SER A 34 6.96 -26.34 -6.09
C SER A 34 7.38 -27.78 -6.43
N VAL A 35 6.67 -28.78 -5.89
CA VAL A 35 6.89 -30.20 -6.21
C VAL A 35 6.49 -30.53 -7.66
N PHE A 36 5.51 -29.83 -8.21
CA PHE A 36 5.04 -30.05 -9.58
C PHE A 36 5.81 -29.23 -10.62
N THR A 37 6.61 -28.26 -10.20
CA THR A 37 7.41 -27.41 -11.10
C THR A 37 8.28 -28.22 -12.07
N PRO A 38 9.05 -29.27 -11.66
CA PRO A 38 9.81 -30.06 -12.59
C PRO A 38 8.94 -30.78 -13.64
N MET A 39 7.79 -31.34 -13.22
CA MET A 39 6.84 -31.99 -14.14
C MET A 39 6.27 -31.02 -15.18
N VAL A 40 5.92 -29.81 -14.75
CA VAL A 40 5.46 -28.72 -15.62
C VAL A 40 6.54 -28.36 -16.65
N ASN A 41 7.80 -28.24 -16.19
CA ASN A 41 8.92 -27.93 -17.07
C ASN A 41 9.17 -29.05 -18.10
N GLU A 42 9.06 -30.32 -17.70
CA GLU A 42 9.16 -31.45 -18.63
C GLU A 42 8.07 -31.44 -19.71
N ILE A 43 6.81 -31.19 -19.32
CA ILE A 43 5.70 -31.05 -20.24
C ILE A 43 5.95 -29.89 -21.23
N GLN A 44 6.38 -28.74 -20.72
CA GLN A 44 6.69 -27.57 -21.55
C GLN A 44 7.84 -27.82 -22.52
N GLN A 45 8.88 -28.52 -22.11
CA GLN A 45 10.02 -28.87 -22.97
C GLN A 45 9.62 -29.90 -24.00
N LYS A 46 8.86 -30.95 -23.62
CA LYS A 46 8.45 -32.05 -24.50
C LYS A 46 7.48 -31.60 -25.59
N TYR A 47 6.57 -30.68 -25.25
CA TYR A 47 5.52 -30.23 -26.16
C TYR A 47 5.69 -28.80 -26.65
N LYS A 48 6.92 -28.29 -26.64
CA LYS A 48 7.28 -26.90 -27.00
C LYS A 48 6.71 -26.44 -28.36
N ASN A 49 6.57 -27.36 -29.29
CA ASN A 49 6.08 -27.07 -30.65
C ASN A 49 4.60 -27.43 -30.86
N ASN A 50 3.90 -27.90 -29.82
CA ASN A 50 2.49 -28.28 -29.90
C ASN A 50 1.72 -27.82 -28.70
N GLN A 51 1.15 -26.63 -28.80
CA GLN A 51 0.42 -25.99 -27.70
C GLN A 51 -0.84 -26.77 -27.27
N GLU A 52 -1.53 -27.43 -28.19
CA GLU A 52 -2.72 -28.21 -27.87
C GLU A 52 -2.39 -29.39 -26.96
N LYS A 53 -1.36 -30.17 -27.32
CA LYS A 53 -0.90 -31.29 -26.49
C LYS A 53 -0.32 -30.83 -25.16
N MET A 54 0.37 -29.68 -25.14
CA MET A 54 0.88 -29.10 -23.90
C MET A 54 -0.26 -28.76 -22.94
N GLN A 55 -1.31 -28.11 -23.43
CA GLN A 55 -2.49 -27.79 -22.63
C GLN A 55 -3.24 -29.05 -22.16
N GLU A 56 -3.39 -30.04 -23.03
CA GLU A 56 -4.02 -31.32 -22.68
C GLU A 56 -3.30 -32.04 -21.53
N GLU A 57 -1.97 -32.14 -21.60
CA GLU A 57 -1.15 -32.76 -20.57
C GLU A 57 -1.13 -31.93 -19.28
N MET A 58 -1.17 -30.60 -19.37
CA MET A 58 -1.33 -29.72 -18.20
C MET A 58 -2.68 -29.90 -17.52
N VAL A 59 -3.77 -30.08 -18.30
CA VAL A 59 -5.10 -30.35 -17.73
C VAL A 59 -5.14 -31.72 -17.07
N LYS A 60 -4.50 -32.76 -17.68
CA LYS A 60 -4.38 -34.09 -17.05
C LYS A 60 -3.60 -33.99 -15.72
N LEU A 61 -2.48 -33.30 -15.69
CA LEU A 61 -1.72 -33.04 -14.46
C LEU A 61 -2.59 -32.38 -13.39
N GLN A 62 -3.44 -31.43 -13.79
CA GLN A 62 -4.37 -30.75 -12.90
C GLN A 62 -5.43 -31.71 -12.34
N GLN A 63 -5.97 -32.60 -13.15
CA GLN A 63 -7.01 -33.54 -12.75
C GLN A 63 -6.47 -34.70 -11.89
N GLU A 64 -5.31 -35.23 -12.22
CA GLU A 64 -4.72 -36.37 -11.51
C GLU A 64 -4.10 -35.97 -10.16
N TYR A 65 -3.42 -34.83 -10.10
CA TYR A 65 -2.63 -34.44 -8.94
C TYR A 65 -3.20 -33.22 -8.20
N GLY A 66 -4.31 -32.65 -8.67
CA GLY A 66 -4.90 -31.44 -8.09
C GLY A 66 -4.01 -30.21 -8.26
N TYR A 67 -3.15 -30.20 -9.28
CA TYR A 67 -2.32 -29.06 -9.62
C TYR A 67 -3.20 -27.89 -10.07
N SER A 68 -3.11 -26.75 -9.41
CA SER A 68 -3.83 -25.54 -9.80
C SER A 68 -2.86 -24.41 -10.12
N PRO A 69 -2.71 -24.03 -11.39
CA PRO A 69 -1.83 -22.93 -11.79
C PRO A 69 -2.27 -21.60 -11.18
N THR A 70 -3.55 -21.45 -10.87
CA THR A 70 -4.10 -20.25 -10.21
C THR A 70 -3.75 -20.15 -8.72
N ALA A 71 -3.38 -21.26 -8.09
CA ALA A 71 -2.96 -21.24 -6.67
C ALA A 71 -1.68 -20.44 -6.45
N GLY A 72 -0.81 -20.31 -7.46
CA GLY A 72 0.41 -19.51 -7.42
C GLY A 72 0.18 -18.00 -7.52
N CYS A 73 -0.85 -17.54 -8.21
CA CYS A 73 -1.14 -16.11 -8.36
C CYS A 73 -2.08 -15.57 -7.25
N LEU A 74 -2.78 -16.44 -6.53
CA LEU A 74 -3.72 -16.04 -5.48
C LEU A 74 -3.06 -15.18 -4.37
N PRO A 75 -1.85 -15.52 -3.86
CA PRO A 75 -1.15 -14.67 -2.89
C PRO A 75 -0.88 -13.26 -3.42
N MET A 76 -0.52 -13.15 -4.70
CA MET A 76 -0.27 -11.86 -5.35
C MET A 76 -1.54 -11.00 -5.42
N LEU A 77 -2.69 -11.59 -5.77
CA LEU A 77 -3.97 -10.89 -5.81
C LEU A 77 -4.39 -10.38 -4.44
N VAL A 78 -4.28 -11.21 -3.40
CA VAL A 78 -4.60 -10.81 -2.02
C VAL A 78 -3.66 -9.71 -1.54
N ASN A 79 -2.36 -9.83 -1.79
CA ASN A 79 -1.40 -8.81 -1.42
C ASN A 79 -1.65 -7.48 -2.16
N MET A 80 -2.03 -7.54 -3.42
CA MET A 80 -2.39 -6.38 -4.23
C MET A 80 -3.64 -5.65 -3.68
N LEU A 81 -4.65 -6.40 -3.25
CA LEU A 81 -5.86 -5.85 -2.64
C LEU A 81 -5.54 -5.14 -1.32
N VAL A 82 -4.70 -5.74 -0.47
CA VAL A 82 -4.23 -5.12 0.77
C VAL A 82 -3.39 -3.88 0.47
N LEU A 83 -2.51 -3.95 -0.53
CA LEU A 83 -1.68 -2.82 -0.95
C LEU A 83 -2.54 -1.63 -1.38
N PHE A 84 -3.56 -1.85 -2.22
CA PHE A 84 -4.47 -0.77 -2.63
C PHE A 84 -5.21 -0.16 -1.44
N GLY A 85 -5.69 -0.97 -0.50
CA GLY A 85 -6.32 -0.46 0.72
C GLY A 85 -5.36 0.38 1.58
N MET A 86 -4.11 -0.06 1.71
CA MET A 86 -3.09 0.70 2.46
C MET A 86 -2.70 2.00 1.75
N VAL A 87 -2.58 1.98 0.43
CA VAL A 87 -2.25 3.17 -0.38
C VAL A 87 -3.26 4.29 -0.15
N GLU A 88 -4.55 3.97 -0.11
CA GLU A 88 -5.60 4.95 0.19
C GLU A 88 -5.41 5.62 1.55
N VAL A 89 -5.08 4.85 2.59
CA VAL A 89 -4.86 5.40 3.95
C VAL A 89 -3.60 6.27 4.02
N VAL A 90 -2.54 5.86 3.31
CA VAL A 90 -1.26 6.61 3.26
C VAL A 90 -1.43 7.94 2.54
N TYR A 91 -2.14 7.95 1.41
CA TYR A 91 -2.35 9.18 0.64
C TYR A 91 -3.44 10.09 1.19
N ARG A 92 -4.31 9.57 2.07
CA ARG A 92 -5.43 10.32 2.64
C ARG A 92 -5.48 10.26 4.16
N PRO A 93 -4.38 10.66 4.86
CA PRO A 93 -4.30 10.56 6.31
C PRO A 93 -5.31 11.47 7.03
N VAL A 94 -5.58 12.66 6.49
CA VAL A 94 -6.53 13.61 7.09
C VAL A 94 -7.96 13.06 7.04
N GLN A 95 -8.32 12.38 5.96
CA GLN A 95 -9.64 11.78 5.82
C GLN A 95 -9.81 10.52 6.68
N TYR A 96 -8.87 9.59 6.62
CA TYR A 96 -9.03 8.26 7.25
C TYR A 96 -8.56 8.21 8.72
N ILE A 97 -7.58 9.02 9.10
CA ILE A 97 -7.03 9.01 10.47
C ILE A 97 -7.70 10.09 11.33
N LEU A 98 -7.83 11.31 10.80
CA LEU A 98 -8.47 12.42 11.51
C LEU A 98 -9.99 12.47 11.31
N GLY A 99 -10.54 11.70 10.37
CA GLY A 99 -11.98 11.62 10.13
C GLY A 99 -12.59 12.90 9.52
N ILE A 100 -11.79 13.75 8.88
CA ILE A 100 -12.28 14.99 8.29
C ILE A 100 -12.93 14.70 6.92
N PRO A 101 -14.15 15.21 6.66
CA PRO A 101 -14.84 14.97 5.40
C PRO A 101 -14.04 15.46 4.19
N LYS A 102 -14.12 14.73 3.08
CA LYS A 102 -13.42 15.05 1.83
C LYS A 102 -13.75 16.46 1.32
N ASP A 103 -15.00 16.88 1.45
CA ASP A 103 -15.44 18.19 0.97
C ASP A 103 -14.78 19.33 1.74
N ALA A 104 -14.65 19.20 3.06
CA ALA A 104 -13.93 20.15 3.89
C ALA A 104 -12.43 20.20 3.55
N ILE A 105 -11.81 19.03 3.30
CA ILE A 105 -10.41 18.95 2.87
C ILE A 105 -10.22 19.63 1.51
N SER A 106 -11.11 19.38 0.55
CA SER A 106 -11.01 19.97 -0.79
C SER A 106 -11.18 21.49 -0.76
N ALA A 107 -12.10 21.99 0.07
CA ALA A 107 -12.30 23.42 0.28
C ALA A 107 -11.04 24.08 0.88
N ALA A 108 -10.46 23.45 1.91
CA ALA A 108 -9.25 23.94 2.55
C ALA A 108 -8.03 23.94 1.60
N CYS A 109 -7.86 22.89 0.81
CA CYS A 109 -6.80 22.82 -0.20
C CYS A 109 -6.97 23.95 -1.23
N THR A 110 -8.19 24.19 -1.70
CA THR A 110 -8.48 25.25 -2.67
C THR A 110 -8.21 26.63 -2.09
N ALA A 111 -8.61 26.88 -0.83
CA ALA A 111 -8.38 28.14 -0.12
C ALA A 111 -6.89 28.44 0.05
N LEU A 112 -6.08 27.41 0.24
CA LEU A 112 -4.61 27.51 0.40
C LEU A 112 -3.85 27.43 -0.93
N GLY A 113 -4.56 27.34 -2.08
CA GLY A 113 -3.92 27.22 -3.40
C GLY A 113 -3.24 25.89 -3.66
N ILE A 114 -3.58 24.85 -2.87
CA ILE A 114 -3.08 23.49 -3.03
C ILE A 114 -4.00 22.73 -4.00
N ALA A 115 -3.42 21.91 -4.88
CA ALA A 115 -4.22 21.07 -5.77
C ALA A 115 -5.12 20.13 -4.95
N ALA A 116 -6.43 20.34 -4.98
CA ALA A 116 -7.41 19.57 -4.19
C ALA A 116 -7.52 18.10 -4.59
N ASN A 117 -7.01 17.75 -5.79
CA ASN A 117 -7.02 16.41 -6.34
C ASN A 117 -5.58 15.89 -6.48
N GLY A 118 -5.35 14.68 -6.03
CA GLY A 118 -4.06 14.01 -6.18
C GLY A 118 -3.55 13.35 -4.89
N ALA A 119 -2.50 12.57 -5.05
CA ALA A 119 -1.89 11.82 -3.95
C ALA A 119 -1.28 12.73 -2.87
N ALA A 120 -0.82 13.93 -3.26
CA ALA A 120 -0.13 14.87 -2.37
C ALA A 120 -1.07 15.94 -1.75
N ALA A 121 -2.37 15.94 -2.08
CA ALA A 121 -3.28 16.97 -1.61
C ALA A 121 -3.35 17.07 -0.08
N GLN A 122 -3.52 15.94 0.59
CA GLN A 122 -3.66 15.92 2.04
C GLN A 122 -2.34 16.08 2.79
N THR A 123 -1.25 15.56 2.25
CA THR A 123 0.09 15.79 2.80
C THR A 123 0.50 17.24 2.64
N GLY A 124 0.21 17.85 1.48
CA GLY A 124 0.40 19.28 1.24
C GLY A 124 -0.43 20.16 2.16
N LEU A 125 -1.66 19.75 2.48
CA LEU A 125 -2.51 20.45 3.45
C LEU A 125 -1.91 20.40 4.87
N ILE A 126 -1.40 19.25 5.32
CA ILE A 126 -0.73 19.11 6.60
C ILE A 126 0.50 20.02 6.65
N GLU A 127 1.34 19.99 5.62
CA GLU A 127 2.55 20.79 5.51
C GLU A 127 2.23 22.30 5.54
N ALA A 128 1.20 22.74 4.80
CA ALA A 128 0.78 24.15 4.77
C ALA A 128 0.26 24.62 6.14
N ILE A 129 -0.48 23.79 6.86
CA ILE A 129 -0.98 24.11 8.20
C ILE A 129 0.19 24.16 9.22
N HIS A 130 1.13 23.22 9.15
CA HIS A 130 2.33 23.21 9.98
C HIS A 130 3.24 24.42 9.70
N ALA A 131 3.33 24.87 8.46
CA ALA A 131 4.04 26.09 8.07
C ALA A 131 3.33 27.39 8.48
N GLY A 132 2.13 27.31 9.07
CA GLY A 132 1.36 28.47 9.47
C GLY A 132 0.66 29.21 8.33
N LEU A 133 0.65 28.67 7.11
CA LEU A 133 0.03 29.27 5.93
C LEU A 133 -1.50 29.37 6.04
N ALA A 134 -2.11 28.59 6.94
CA ALA A 134 -3.54 28.67 7.24
C ALA A 134 -3.92 29.86 8.14
N SER A 135 -2.95 30.58 8.70
CA SER A 135 -3.19 31.71 9.59
C SER A 135 -3.74 32.91 8.79
N GLY A 136 -4.99 33.25 9.05
CA GLY A 136 -5.68 34.36 8.35
C GLY A 136 -6.38 33.98 7.05
N VAL A 137 -6.38 32.71 6.67
CA VAL A 137 -7.12 32.19 5.50
C VAL A 137 -8.36 31.46 5.98
N ASP A 138 -9.51 31.77 5.40
CA ASP A 138 -10.75 31.02 5.65
C ASP A 138 -10.69 29.69 4.88
N THR A 139 -10.23 28.66 5.59
CA THR A 139 -10.09 27.30 5.04
C THR A 139 -11.41 26.51 5.06
N GLY A 140 -12.48 27.06 5.67
CA GLY A 140 -13.73 26.33 5.89
C GLY A 140 -13.63 25.18 6.91
N LEU A 141 -12.45 24.97 7.53
CA LEU A 141 -12.24 23.99 8.60
C LEU A 141 -12.66 24.57 9.95
N THR A 142 -13.25 23.74 10.79
CA THR A 142 -13.51 24.14 12.19
C THR A 142 -12.20 24.29 12.97
N THR A 143 -12.22 25.12 14.02
CA THR A 143 -11.04 25.32 14.89
C THR A 143 -10.52 23.98 15.46
N GLU A 144 -11.43 23.06 15.77
CA GLU A 144 -11.09 21.71 16.25
C GLU A 144 -10.39 20.87 15.16
N GLN A 145 -10.87 20.91 13.93
CA GLN A 145 -10.24 20.24 12.80
C GLN A 145 -8.86 20.81 12.49
N LEU A 146 -8.74 22.14 12.52
CA LEU A 146 -7.47 22.81 12.31
C LEU A 146 -6.44 22.43 13.39
N SER A 147 -6.86 22.43 14.65
CA SER A 147 -5.99 22.02 15.76
C SER A 147 -5.62 20.55 15.68
N SER A 148 -6.51 19.69 15.21
CA SER A 148 -6.24 18.26 15.03
C SER A 148 -5.19 18.03 13.94
N ILE A 149 -5.24 18.78 12.84
CA ILE A 149 -4.21 18.72 11.78
C ILE A 149 -2.90 19.34 12.26
N ALA A 150 -2.93 20.48 12.94
CA ALA A 150 -1.74 21.15 13.47
C ALA A 150 -0.99 20.31 14.50
N ASN A 151 -1.72 19.54 15.32
CA ASN A 151 -1.14 18.63 16.32
C ASN A 151 -0.81 17.23 15.74
N PHE A 152 -1.09 17.01 14.45
CA PHE A 152 -0.83 15.73 13.80
C PHE A 152 0.68 15.54 13.57
N ASN A 153 1.29 14.72 14.42
CA ASN A 153 2.73 14.49 14.36
C ASN A 153 3.10 13.53 13.24
N THR A 154 3.74 14.05 12.22
CA THR A 154 4.25 13.32 11.04
C THR A 154 5.71 12.91 11.17
N SER A 155 6.41 13.36 12.24
CA SER A 155 7.82 13.05 12.43
C SER A 155 8.03 11.63 12.99
N PHE A 156 8.96 10.90 12.38
CA PHE A 156 9.40 9.59 12.83
C PHE A 156 10.92 9.49 12.71
N LEU A 157 11.60 9.15 13.79
CA LEU A 157 13.07 9.08 13.84
C LEU A 157 13.78 10.35 13.34
N GLY A 158 13.18 11.52 13.58
CA GLY A 158 13.73 12.80 13.13
C GLY A 158 13.48 13.12 11.65
N MET A 159 12.68 12.31 10.96
CA MET A 159 12.28 12.51 9.57
C MET A 159 10.79 12.85 9.50
N ASP A 160 10.42 13.85 8.70
CA ASP A 160 9.02 14.15 8.42
C ASP A 160 8.51 13.24 7.28
N MET A 161 7.52 12.40 7.60
CA MET A 161 6.95 11.42 6.66
C MET A 161 6.03 12.04 5.62
N CYS A 162 5.65 13.31 5.76
CA CYS A 162 4.80 14.02 4.81
C CYS A 162 5.60 14.83 3.79
N THR A 163 6.91 15.03 3.98
CA THR A 163 7.73 15.71 2.98
C THR A 163 7.87 14.88 1.71
N ILE A 164 7.52 15.50 0.58
CA ILE A 164 7.76 14.91 -0.74
C ILE A 164 9.27 14.89 -0.96
N THR A 165 9.86 13.71 -0.94
CA THR A 165 11.28 13.53 -1.26
C THR A 165 11.52 13.86 -2.73
N GLY A 166 11.94 15.10 -3.00
CA GLY A 166 12.65 15.38 -4.24
C GLY A 166 14.00 14.63 -4.27
N PHE A 167 14.71 14.69 -5.38
CA PHE A 167 16.07 14.12 -5.55
C PHE A 167 17.11 14.83 -4.65
N SER A 168 16.83 14.98 -3.36
CA SER A 168 17.78 15.46 -2.38
C SER A 168 18.30 14.27 -1.57
N PHE A 169 19.61 14.23 -1.36
CA PHE A 169 20.27 13.23 -0.50
C PHE A 169 19.79 13.42 0.94
N SER A 170 18.64 12.87 1.26
CA SER A 170 18.06 12.87 2.59
C SER A 170 18.10 11.45 3.17
N LEU A 171 18.11 11.34 4.50
CA LEU A 171 18.05 10.07 5.23
C LEU A 171 16.85 9.20 4.79
N ILE A 172 15.80 9.85 4.26
CA ILE A 172 14.59 9.19 3.73
C ILE A 172 14.89 8.30 2.52
N MET A 173 15.94 8.59 1.73
CA MET A 173 16.35 7.75 0.59
C MET A 173 16.85 6.35 1.00
N ILE A 174 17.12 6.12 2.27
CA ILE A 174 17.48 4.79 2.78
C ILE A 174 16.33 3.79 2.55
N PHE A 175 15.07 4.21 2.70
CA PHE A 175 13.90 3.33 2.54
C PHE A 175 13.75 2.76 1.12
N PRO A 176 13.73 3.57 0.05
CA PRO A 176 13.67 3.04 -1.32
C PRO A 176 14.92 2.24 -1.69
N ILE A 177 16.11 2.58 -1.16
CA ILE A 177 17.33 1.79 -1.40
C ILE A 177 17.22 0.41 -0.75
N ILE A 178 16.79 0.33 0.51
CA ILE A 178 16.56 -0.96 1.19
C ILE A 178 15.49 -1.77 0.45
N ALA A 179 14.39 -1.12 0.02
CA ALA A 179 13.33 -1.78 -0.72
C ALA A 179 13.78 -2.27 -2.12
N ALA A 180 14.77 -1.65 -2.72
CA ALA A 180 15.32 -2.07 -4.02
C ALA A 180 16.34 -3.23 -3.89
N VAL A 181 16.92 -3.43 -2.69
CA VAL A 181 17.92 -4.48 -2.43
C VAL A 181 17.28 -5.76 -1.87
N THR A 182 16.07 -5.67 -1.31
CA THR A 182 15.30 -6.81 -0.77
C THR A 182 14.29 -7.33 -1.78
#